data_e1f6011106369ed9c39629a366830d1f
#
_entry.id   e1f6011106369ed9c39629a366830d1f
#
_cell.length_a   1.000
_cell.length_b   1.000
_cell.length_c   1.000
_cell.angle_alpha   90.00
_cell.angle_beta   90.00
_cell.angle_gamma   90.00
#
_symmetry.space_group_name_H-M   'P 1'
#
loop_
_entity.id
_entity.type
_entity.pdbx_description
1 polymer ?
#
loop_
_entity_poly.entity_id
_entity_poly.type
_entity_poly.pdbx_seq_one_letter_code
_entity_poly.pdbx_strand_id
1 'polypeptide(L)'
;MAEGFSISNWLQQSKEDPKKAAPPVIVLAAIIFAAWKFGYSPKAVLIDKEIKKNKKLAGEMKSFKNAANQLEDIKLDIENKKKQWEESQKLCYKELERTVFLRRVRELANQAGLNVKSINPIPDENIKVSVIDAKKFSVQFNYSGDLTHLLTFMRFIELEPKVAFVPIPNIAPNASGTIDTVLTVSTILLPDKISTDLPEDSGGEEEDDEED
;
A
#
# COMPACT_ATOMS: atom_id res chain seq x y z
N MET A 1 76.31 24.71 37.58
CA MET A 1 75.94 23.47 38.27
C MET A 1 74.48 23.59 38.61
N ALA A 2 73.61 22.88 37.95
CA ALA A 2 72.18 22.87 38.22
C ALA A 2 71.92 21.89 39.39
N GLU A 3 71.65 22.42 40.57
CA GLU A 3 71.21 21.62 41.70
C GLU A 3 69.86 20.99 41.35
N GLY A 4 69.84 19.64 41.25
CA GLY A 4 68.68 18.90 40.91
C GLY A 4 67.56 19.12 41.94
N PHE A 5 66.40 19.57 41.51
CA PHE A 5 65.18 19.77 42.28
C PHE A 5 64.75 18.41 42.88
N SER A 6 65.04 18.19 44.15
CA SER A 6 64.68 16.97 44.88
C SER A 6 63.31 17.17 45.55
N ILE A 7 62.32 16.41 45.09
CA ILE A 7 60.93 16.46 45.61
C ILE A 7 60.88 16.13 47.10
N SER A 8 61.80 15.29 47.62
CA SER A 8 61.89 14.93 49.07
C SER A 8 62.32 16.12 49.90
N ASN A 9 63.32 16.89 49.49
CA ASN A 9 63.77 18.07 50.21
C ASN A 9 62.73 19.19 50.24
N TRP A 10 61.99 19.31 49.15
CA TRP A 10 60.89 20.26 49.05
C TRP A 10 59.70 19.90 49.98
N LEU A 11 59.33 18.60 50.08
CA LEU A 11 58.28 18.12 51.00
C LEU A 11 58.64 18.33 52.50
N GLN A 12 59.92 18.25 52.87
CA GLN A 12 60.35 18.56 54.22
C GLN A 12 60.31 20.08 54.50
N GLN A 13 60.77 20.89 53.57
CA GLN A 13 60.82 22.36 53.68
C GLN A 13 59.41 22.98 53.65
N SER A 14 58.42 22.31 53.03
CA SER A 14 57.00 22.74 53.00
C SER A 14 56.28 22.58 54.35
N LYS A 15 56.79 21.69 55.20
CA LYS A 15 56.27 21.50 56.58
C LYS A 15 56.74 22.58 57.54
N GLU A 16 57.91 23.15 57.31
CA GLU A 16 58.49 24.18 58.20
C GLU A 16 58.07 25.59 57.80
N ASP A 17 57.85 25.89 56.53
CA ASP A 17 57.49 27.23 56.07
C ASP A 17 56.43 27.17 54.97
N PRO A 18 55.11 27.20 55.27
CA PRO A 18 54.05 27.04 54.30
C PRO A 18 54.00 28.15 53.22
N LYS A 19 54.60 29.33 53.51
CA LYS A 19 54.70 30.45 52.56
C LYS A 19 55.69 30.17 51.42
N LYS A 20 56.70 29.37 51.64
CA LYS A 20 57.70 29.00 50.59
C LYS A 20 57.27 27.83 49.70
N ALA A 21 56.30 27.03 50.16
CA ALA A 21 55.72 25.93 49.41
C ALA A 21 54.63 26.38 48.40
N ALA A 22 54.02 27.54 48.59
CA ALA A 22 52.93 28.02 47.76
C ALA A 22 53.30 28.24 46.26
N PRO A 23 54.43 28.90 45.90
CA PRO A 23 54.75 29.16 44.50
C PRO A 23 54.87 27.90 43.62
N PRO A 24 55.60 26.82 44.00
CA PRO A 24 55.73 25.66 43.14
C PRO A 24 54.43 24.85 43.05
N VAL A 25 53.55 24.88 44.07
CA VAL A 25 52.23 24.21 43.98
C VAL A 25 51.32 24.98 42.99
N ILE A 26 51.36 26.28 42.99
CA ILE A 26 50.62 27.10 42.02
C ILE A 26 51.08 26.87 40.60
N VAL A 27 52.40 26.76 40.37
CA VAL A 27 52.96 26.45 39.06
C VAL A 27 52.54 25.08 38.57
N LEU A 28 52.59 24.09 39.42
CA LEU A 28 52.18 22.73 39.10
C LEU A 28 50.71 22.60 38.80
N ALA A 29 49.86 23.28 39.60
CA ALA A 29 48.43 23.41 39.34
C ALA A 29 48.14 24.13 38.01
N ALA A 30 48.88 25.21 37.69
CA ALA A 30 48.76 25.92 36.44
C ALA A 30 49.15 25.04 35.20
N ILE A 31 50.20 24.23 35.32
CA ILE A 31 50.62 23.27 34.28
C ILE A 31 49.53 22.20 34.06
N ILE A 32 48.99 21.63 35.13
CA ILE A 32 47.93 20.61 35.05
C ILE A 32 46.67 21.23 34.39
N PHE A 33 46.32 22.46 34.82
CA PHE A 33 45.19 23.18 34.27
C PHE A 33 45.37 23.51 32.78
N ALA A 34 46.54 23.95 32.39
CA ALA A 34 46.91 24.23 31.00
C ALA A 34 46.86 22.96 30.15
N ALA A 35 47.45 21.86 30.62
CA ALA A 35 47.39 20.57 29.97
C ALA A 35 45.97 20.04 29.79
N TRP A 36 45.11 20.20 30.83
CA TRP A 36 43.70 19.84 30.77
C TRP A 36 42.93 20.73 29.78
N LYS A 37 43.08 22.05 29.88
CA LYS A 37 42.36 23.00 29.04
C LYS A 37 42.73 22.96 27.57
N PHE A 38 44.04 22.86 27.27
CA PHE A 38 44.54 22.89 25.87
C PHE A 38 44.74 21.51 25.26
N GLY A 39 44.97 20.47 26.05
CA GLY A 39 45.23 19.13 25.56
C GLY A 39 44.00 18.23 25.54
N TYR A 40 43.23 18.24 26.62
CA TYR A 40 42.12 17.28 26.81
C TYR A 40 40.75 17.83 26.41
N SER A 41 40.44 19.08 26.78
CA SER A 41 39.15 19.68 26.53
C SER A 41 38.76 19.75 25.04
N PRO A 42 39.62 20.22 24.10
CA PRO A 42 39.25 20.27 22.70
C PRO A 42 39.06 18.92 22.06
N LYS A 43 39.82 17.89 22.49
CA LYS A 43 39.66 16.53 21.99
C LYS A 43 38.36 15.89 22.49
N ALA A 44 37.97 16.12 23.73
CA ALA A 44 36.69 15.63 24.26
C ALA A 44 35.48 16.19 23.48
N VAL A 45 35.52 17.48 23.12
CA VAL A 45 34.46 18.13 22.33
C VAL A 45 34.39 17.54 20.91
N LEU A 46 35.51 17.22 20.29
CA LEU A 46 35.54 16.58 18.97
C LEU A 46 34.98 15.16 19.02
N ILE A 47 35.36 14.38 20.03
CA ILE A 47 34.85 13.03 20.24
C ILE A 47 33.33 13.06 20.46
N ASP A 48 32.82 13.97 21.28
CA ASP A 48 31.36 14.13 21.50
C ASP A 48 30.60 14.50 20.23
N LYS A 49 31.19 15.35 19.37
CA LYS A 49 30.59 15.66 18.06
C LYS A 49 30.53 14.44 17.17
N GLU A 50 31.60 13.68 17.12
CA GLU A 50 31.63 12.45 16.30
C GLU A 50 30.67 11.37 16.83
N ILE A 51 30.57 11.20 18.14
CA ILE A 51 29.60 10.29 18.74
C ILE A 51 28.16 10.70 18.39
N LYS A 52 27.84 12.01 18.47
CA LYS A 52 26.51 12.52 18.07
C LYS A 52 26.24 12.33 16.60
N LYS A 53 27.26 12.58 15.73
CA LYS A 53 27.15 12.35 14.29
C LYS A 53 26.91 10.88 13.97
N ASN A 54 27.66 9.97 14.60
CA ASN A 54 27.49 8.54 14.43
C ASN A 54 26.13 8.04 14.93
N LYS A 55 25.63 8.55 16.06
CA LYS A 55 24.27 8.24 16.52
C LYS A 55 23.19 8.71 15.54
N LYS A 56 23.38 9.90 14.95
CA LYS A 56 22.44 10.42 13.93
C LYS A 56 22.45 9.53 12.69
N LEU A 57 23.63 9.21 12.16
CA LEU A 57 23.80 8.31 11.00
C LEU A 57 23.22 6.91 11.27
N ALA A 58 23.45 6.36 12.47
CA ALA A 58 22.86 5.06 12.84
C ALA A 58 21.32 5.13 12.90
N GLY A 59 20.76 6.25 13.35
CA GLY A 59 19.32 6.52 13.30
C GLY A 59 18.79 6.59 11.87
N GLU A 60 19.45 7.32 11.01
CA GLU A 60 19.11 7.44 9.58
C GLU A 60 19.21 6.08 8.87
N MET A 61 20.26 5.33 9.09
CA MET A 61 20.39 3.96 8.55
C MET A 61 19.24 3.04 9.00
N LYS A 62 18.83 3.16 10.25
CA LYS A 62 17.69 2.37 10.76
C LYS A 62 16.37 2.78 10.09
N SER A 63 16.16 4.09 9.88
CA SER A 63 14.96 4.59 9.17
C SER A 63 14.95 4.15 7.71
N PHE A 64 16.08 4.23 7.00
CA PHE A 64 16.21 3.73 5.63
C PHE A 64 15.97 2.23 5.52
N LYS A 65 16.49 1.44 6.46
CA LYS A 65 16.23 0.00 6.48
C LYS A 65 14.75 -0.33 6.71
N ASN A 66 14.10 0.42 7.60
CA ASN A 66 12.66 0.26 7.82
C ASN A 66 11.84 0.66 6.58
N ALA A 67 12.22 1.77 5.91
CA ALA A 67 11.58 2.19 4.67
C ALA A 67 11.79 1.16 3.54
N ALA A 68 12.98 0.59 3.42
CA ALA A 68 13.26 -0.47 2.45
C ALA A 68 12.40 -1.71 2.68
N ASN A 69 12.24 -2.14 3.94
CA ASN A 69 11.36 -3.27 4.28
C ASN A 69 9.90 -2.95 3.95
N GLN A 70 9.43 -1.73 4.26
CA GLN A 70 8.06 -1.31 3.91
C GLN A 70 7.82 -1.29 2.40
N LEU A 71 8.82 -0.90 1.59
CA LEU A 71 8.73 -0.95 0.13
C LEU A 71 8.62 -2.40 -0.39
N GLU A 72 9.33 -3.34 0.24
CA GLU A 72 9.23 -4.75 -0.11
C GLU A 72 7.84 -5.32 0.21
N ASP A 73 7.32 -5.01 1.40
CA ASP A 73 5.96 -5.40 1.81
C ASP A 73 4.89 -4.82 0.87
N ILE A 74 5.01 -3.54 0.50
CA ILE A 74 4.10 -2.88 -0.44
C ILE A 74 4.16 -3.53 -1.83
N LYS A 75 5.36 -3.84 -2.34
CA LYS A 75 5.51 -4.52 -3.63
C LYS A 75 4.81 -5.88 -3.63
N LEU A 76 4.97 -6.64 -2.55
CA LEU A 76 4.35 -7.95 -2.40
C LEU A 76 2.81 -7.83 -2.31
N ASP A 77 2.30 -6.82 -1.62
CA ASP A 77 0.86 -6.53 -1.54
C ASP A 77 0.29 -6.15 -2.91
N ILE A 78 0.99 -5.31 -3.67
CA ILE A 78 0.63 -4.94 -5.04
C ILE A 78 0.58 -6.17 -5.95
N GLU A 79 1.58 -7.04 -5.87
CA GLU A 79 1.61 -8.27 -6.68
C GLU A 79 0.46 -9.21 -6.34
N ASN A 80 0.15 -9.37 -5.06
CA ASN A 80 -0.98 -10.17 -4.61
C ASN A 80 -2.32 -9.59 -5.07
N LYS A 81 -2.50 -8.27 -4.96
CA LYS A 81 -3.70 -7.56 -5.45
C LYS A 81 -3.83 -7.68 -6.97
N LYS A 82 -2.71 -7.61 -7.70
CA LYS A 82 -2.71 -7.80 -9.14
C LYS A 82 -3.16 -9.20 -9.53
N LYS A 83 -2.68 -10.25 -8.86
CA LYS A 83 -3.13 -11.63 -9.08
C LYS A 83 -4.62 -11.80 -8.78
N GLN A 84 -5.08 -11.29 -7.63
CA GLN A 84 -6.51 -11.32 -7.28
C GLN A 84 -7.38 -10.59 -8.31
N TRP A 85 -6.88 -9.47 -8.83
CA TRP A 85 -7.55 -8.72 -9.87
C TRP A 85 -7.64 -9.51 -11.19
N GLU A 86 -6.54 -10.12 -11.64
CA GLU A 86 -6.52 -10.96 -12.84
C GLU A 86 -7.48 -12.16 -12.73
N GLU A 87 -7.59 -12.75 -11.54
CA GLU A 87 -8.56 -13.80 -11.27
C GLU A 87 -10.01 -13.28 -11.34
N SER A 88 -10.26 -12.12 -10.72
CA SER A 88 -11.58 -11.49 -10.74
C SER A 88 -12.02 -11.08 -12.15
N GLN A 89 -11.09 -10.63 -12.99
CA GLN A 89 -11.38 -10.32 -14.39
C GLN A 89 -11.91 -11.53 -15.19
N LYS A 90 -11.43 -12.73 -14.87
CA LYS A 90 -11.90 -13.95 -15.53
C LYS A 90 -13.36 -14.24 -15.26
N LEU A 91 -13.88 -13.77 -14.13
CA LEU A 91 -15.27 -13.93 -13.72
C LEU A 91 -16.23 -12.92 -14.38
N CYS A 92 -15.70 -11.87 -15.01
CA CYS A 92 -16.52 -10.87 -15.69
C CYS A 92 -16.49 -11.07 -17.20
N TYR A 93 -17.49 -10.51 -17.89
CA TYR A 93 -17.47 -10.40 -19.34
C TYR A 93 -16.72 -9.13 -19.77
N LYS A 94 -16.09 -9.17 -20.94
CA LYS A 94 -15.54 -7.97 -21.60
C LYS A 94 -16.61 -7.29 -22.46
N GLU A 95 -16.41 -6.02 -22.79
CA GLU A 95 -17.36 -5.28 -23.64
C GLU A 95 -17.61 -5.96 -25.00
N LEU A 96 -16.59 -6.56 -25.60
CA LEU A 96 -16.70 -7.32 -26.86
C LEU A 96 -17.47 -8.65 -26.69
N GLU A 97 -17.64 -9.14 -25.48
CA GLU A 97 -18.32 -10.41 -25.20
C GLU A 97 -19.84 -10.30 -24.98
N ARG A 98 -20.44 -9.15 -25.28
CA ARG A 98 -21.90 -8.93 -25.13
C ARG A 98 -22.73 -9.98 -25.85
N THR A 99 -22.37 -10.31 -27.06
CA THR A 99 -23.07 -11.34 -27.85
C THR A 99 -22.91 -12.73 -27.26
N VAL A 100 -21.77 -13.00 -26.63
CA VAL A 100 -21.54 -14.26 -25.91
C VAL A 100 -22.48 -14.35 -24.71
N PHE A 101 -22.58 -13.28 -23.93
CA PHE A 101 -23.52 -13.22 -22.80
C PHE A 101 -24.98 -13.44 -23.24
N LEU A 102 -25.44 -12.72 -24.30
CA LEU A 102 -26.79 -12.86 -24.83
C LEU A 102 -27.07 -14.31 -25.26
N ARG A 103 -26.15 -14.91 -25.97
CA ARG A 103 -26.28 -16.31 -26.39
C ARG A 103 -26.36 -17.25 -25.17
N ARG A 104 -25.51 -17.02 -24.18
CA ARG A 104 -25.47 -17.85 -22.97
C ARG A 104 -26.76 -17.75 -22.17
N VAL A 105 -27.31 -16.56 -21.97
CA VAL A 105 -28.60 -16.36 -21.33
C VAL A 105 -29.72 -17.12 -22.06
N ARG A 106 -29.72 -17.08 -23.40
CA ARG A 106 -30.69 -17.82 -24.21
C ARG A 106 -30.54 -19.33 -24.06
N GLU A 107 -29.33 -19.83 -24.06
CA GLU A 107 -29.04 -21.27 -23.87
C GLU A 107 -29.53 -21.73 -22.50
N LEU A 108 -29.25 -20.99 -21.42
CA LEU A 108 -29.67 -21.33 -20.08
C LEU A 108 -31.21 -21.28 -19.93
N ALA A 109 -31.84 -20.28 -20.54
CA ALA A 109 -33.29 -20.19 -20.57
C ALA A 109 -33.92 -21.41 -21.28
N ASN A 110 -33.40 -21.79 -22.43
CA ASN A 110 -33.86 -22.97 -23.15
C ASN A 110 -33.63 -24.28 -22.36
N GLN A 111 -32.47 -24.42 -21.71
CA GLN A 111 -32.15 -25.57 -20.85
C GLN A 111 -33.10 -25.66 -19.65
N ALA A 112 -33.51 -24.52 -19.10
CA ALA A 112 -34.49 -24.47 -18.01
C ALA A 112 -35.95 -24.69 -18.48
N GLY A 113 -36.18 -24.83 -19.78
CA GLY A 113 -37.52 -25.01 -20.35
C GLY A 113 -38.29 -23.68 -20.53
N LEU A 114 -37.61 -22.51 -20.44
CA LEU A 114 -38.21 -21.22 -20.72
C LEU A 114 -38.31 -21.03 -22.25
N ASN A 115 -39.53 -20.82 -22.74
CA ASN A 115 -39.73 -20.47 -24.16
C ASN A 115 -39.53 -18.95 -24.34
N VAL A 116 -38.29 -18.52 -24.60
CA VAL A 116 -37.92 -17.12 -24.78
C VAL A 116 -38.07 -16.72 -26.25
N LYS A 117 -39.09 -15.94 -26.55
CA LYS A 117 -39.36 -15.45 -27.92
C LYS A 117 -38.37 -14.34 -28.34
N SER A 118 -38.06 -13.43 -27.46
CA SER A 118 -37.13 -12.32 -27.73
C SER A 118 -36.40 -11.94 -26.44
N ILE A 119 -35.14 -11.54 -26.61
CA ILE A 119 -34.34 -10.94 -25.56
C ILE A 119 -34.02 -9.52 -25.99
N ASN A 120 -34.44 -8.55 -25.20
CA ASN A 120 -34.26 -7.14 -25.49
C ASN A 120 -33.16 -6.57 -24.60
N PRO A 121 -32.07 -6.05 -25.16
CA PRO A 121 -31.04 -5.38 -24.38
C PRO A 121 -31.61 -4.05 -23.84
N ILE A 122 -31.27 -3.76 -22.59
CA ILE A 122 -31.55 -2.47 -21.94
C ILE A 122 -30.32 -1.57 -22.15
N PRO A 123 -30.49 -0.25 -22.24
CA PRO A 123 -29.35 0.66 -22.28
C PRO A 123 -28.35 0.42 -21.16
N ASP A 124 -27.07 0.48 -21.50
CA ASP A 124 -25.99 0.26 -20.54
C ASP A 124 -26.00 1.32 -19.44
N GLU A 125 -25.75 0.89 -18.23
CA GLU A 125 -25.57 1.76 -17.07
C GLU A 125 -24.09 1.81 -16.71
N ASN A 126 -23.49 3.01 -16.69
CA ASN A 126 -22.12 3.17 -16.23
C ASN A 126 -22.08 3.00 -14.71
N ILE A 127 -21.23 2.09 -14.27
CA ILE A 127 -21.00 1.80 -12.85
C ILE A 127 -19.52 1.90 -12.53
N LYS A 128 -19.21 2.19 -11.29
CA LYS A 128 -17.83 2.13 -10.78
C LYS A 128 -17.64 0.88 -9.95
N VAL A 129 -16.70 0.05 -10.35
CA VAL A 129 -16.27 -1.12 -9.58
C VAL A 129 -14.90 -0.78 -9.00
N SER A 130 -14.88 -0.37 -7.74
CA SER A 130 -13.69 0.21 -7.10
C SER A 130 -13.22 1.48 -7.84
N VAL A 131 -12.05 1.42 -8.48
CA VAL A 131 -11.46 2.54 -9.26
C VAL A 131 -11.67 2.41 -10.77
N ILE A 132 -12.38 1.37 -11.22
CA ILE A 132 -12.55 1.05 -12.64
C ILE A 132 -13.95 1.43 -13.09
N ASP A 133 -14.02 2.13 -14.21
CA ASP A 133 -15.26 2.39 -14.91
C ASP A 133 -15.69 1.11 -15.63
N ALA A 134 -16.80 0.56 -15.23
CA ALA A 134 -17.42 -0.63 -15.79
C ALA A 134 -18.83 -0.31 -16.29
N LYS A 135 -19.41 -1.19 -17.08
CA LYS A 135 -20.78 -1.07 -17.57
C LYS A 135 -21.62 -2.22 -17.05
N LYS A 136 -22.77 -1.90 -16.51
CA LYS A 136 -23.78 -2.90 -16.24
C LYS A 136 -24.59 -3.10 -17.52
N PHE A 137 -24.49 -4.29 -18.07
CA PHE A 137 -25.24 -4.72 -19.24
C PHE A 137 -26.40 -5.57 -18.79
N SER A 138 -27.61 -5.19 -19.18
CA SER A 138 -28.84 -5.86 -18.79
C SER A 138 -29.65 -6.27 -20.01
N VAL A 139 -30.29 -7.41 -19.90
CA VAL A 139 -31.18 -7.93 -20.92
C VAL A 139 -32.52 -8.28 -20.28
N GLN A 140 -33.57 -8.02 -21.01
CA GLN A 140 -34.94 -8.24 -20.54
C GLN A 140 -35.70 -9.14 -21.49
N PHE A 141 -36.53 -10.03 -20.95
CA PHE A 141 -37.46 -10.85 -21.71
C PHE A 141 -38.71 -11.16 -20.90
N ASN A 142 -39.81 -11.32 -21.63
CA ASN A 142 -41.07 -11.72 -21.06
C ASN A 142 -41.11 -13.23 -20.89
N TYR A 143 -41.55 -13.68 -19.75
CA TYR A 143 -41.74 -15.08 -19.44
C TYR A 143 -43.19 -15.32 -19.04
N SER A 144 -43.76 -16.37 -19.65
CA SER A 144 -45.08 -16.92 -19.26
C SER A 144 -44.93 -18.42 -19.13
N GLY A 145 -45.21 -18.97 -17.94
CA GLY A 145 -45.04 -20.41 -17.73
C GLY A 145 -45.08 -20.83 -16.27
N ASP A 146 -44.44 -21.96 -15.96
CA ASP A 146 -44.43 -22.57 -14.64
C ASP A 146 -43.31 -22.00 -13.74
N LEU A 147 -43.59 -21.85 -12.45
CA LEU A 147 -42.66 -21.44 -11.44
C LEU A 147 -41.37 -22.32 -11.41
N THR A 148 -41.55 -23.61 -11.60
CA THR A 148 -40.44 -24.56 -11.55
C THR A 148 -39.35 -24.30 -12.63
N HIS A 149 -39.75 -23.97 -13.85
CA HIS A 149 -38.84 -23.59 -14.91
C HIS A 149 -38.13 -22.26 -14.60
N LEU A 150 -38.84 -21.28 -14.02
CA LEU A 150 -38.29 -20.02 -13.62
C LEU A 150 -37.21 -20.21 -12.54
N LEU A 151 -37.50 -20.98 -11.50
CA LEU A 151 -36.54 -21.27 -10.43
C LEU A 151 -35.33 -22.06 -10.95
N THR A 152 -35.53 -22.99 -11.88
CA THR A 152 -34.45 -23.73 -12.54
C THR A 152 -33.54 -22.80 -13.33
N PHE A 153 -34.12 -21.83 -14.05
CA PHE A 153 -33.36 -20.82 -14.77
C PHE A 153 -32.51 -19.94 -13.82
N MET A 154 -33.11 -19.44 -12.75
CA MET A 154 -32.41 -18.64 -11.75
C MET A 154 -31.22 -19.43 -11.17
N ARG A 155 -31.43 -20.70 -10.84
CA ARG A 155 -30.37 -21.57 -10.36
C ARG A 155 -29.26 -21.75 -11.38
N PHE A 156 -29.57 -21.90 -12.68
CA PHE A 156 -28.55 -22.00 -13.72
C PHE A 156 -27.73 -20.72 -13.85
N ILE A 157 -28.34 -19.55 -13.73
CA ILE A 157 -27.63 -18.26 -13.72
C ILE A 157 -26.69 -18.15 -12.50
N GLU A 158 -27.12 -18.59 -11.32
CA GLU A 158 -26.28 -18.58 -10.11
C GLU A 158 -25.10 -19.54 -10.20
N LEU A 159 -25.20 -20.61 -10.96
CA LEU A 159 -24.14 -21.60 -11.18
C LEU A 159 -23.19 -21.22 -12.30
N GLU A 160 -23.45 -20.13 -13.04
CA GLU A 160 -22.54 -19.66 -14.09
C GLU A 160 -21.20 -19.23 -13.52
N PRO A 161 -20.09 -19.63 -14.17
CA PRO A 161 -18.76 -19.23 -13.72
C PRO A 161 -18.49 -17.72 -13.88
N LYS A 162 -19.17 -17.06 -14.81
CA LYS A 162 -19.09 -15.62 -15.00
C LYS A 162 -20.21 -14.90 -14.25
N VAL A 163 -19.88 -13.74 -13.69
CA VAL A 163 -20.83 -12.95 -12.89
C VAL A 163 -22.07 -12.59 -13.70
N ALA A 164 -23.19 -13.13 -13.28
CA ALA A 164 -24.49 -12.75 -13.77
C ALA A 164 -25.48 -12.73 -12.59
N PHE A 165 -26.44 -11.85 -12.62
CA PHE A 165 -27.44 -11.73 -11.56
C PHE A 165 -28.81 -11.43 -12.14
N VAL A 166 -29.81 -12.00 -11.47
CA VAL A 166 -31.22 -11.78 -11.78
C VAL A 166 -31.84 -11.10 -10.57
N PRO A 167 -32.29 -9.84 -10.68
CA PRO A 167 -33.12 -9.24 -9.64
C PRO A 167 -34.35 -10.10 -9.41
N ILE A 168 -34.81 -10.22 -8.17
CA ILE A 168 -35.99 -10.99 -7.85
C ILE A 168 -37.17 -10.43 -8.66
N PRO A 169 -37.76 -11.19 -9.58
CA PRO A 169 -38.85 -10.68 -10.40
C PRO A 169 -40.12 -10.52 -9.54
N ASN A 170 -40.96 -9.58 -9.93
CA ASN A 170 -42.29 -9.48 -9.33
C ASN A 170 -43.16 -10.60 -9.92
N ILE A 171 -43.41 -11.62 -9.11
CA ILE A 171 -44.14 -12.82 -9.51
C ILE A 171 -45.58 -12.70 -9.09
N ALA A 172 -46.49 -12.58 -10.06
CA ALA A 172 -47.93 -12.65 -9.83
C ALA A 172 -48.52 -13.85 -10.59
N PRO A 173 -49.09 -14.82 -9.90
CA PRO A 173 -49.79 -15.91 -10.59
C PRO A 173 -51.07 -15.36 -11.27
N ASN A 174 -51.29 -15.78 -12.51
CA ASN A 174 -52.55 -15.50 -13.19
C ASN A 174 -53.61 -16.54 -12.84
N ALA A 175 -54.87 -16.34 -13.31
CA ALA A 175 -55.98 -17.18 -13.01
C ALA A 175 -55.82 -18.67 -13.48
N SER A 176 -54.91 -18.93 -14.40
CA SER A 176 -54.59 -20.29 -14.92
C SER A 176 -53.49 -20.99 -14.12
N GLY A 177 -52.97 -20.36 -13.05
CA GLY A 177 -51.86 -20.88 -12.25
C GLY A 177 -50.49 -20.77 -12.92
N THR A 178 -50.39 -20.12 -14.08
CA THR A 178 -49.15 -19.77 -14.73
C THR A 178 -48.64 -18.42 -14.24
N ILE A 179 -47.36 -18.17 -14.40
CA ILE A 179 -46.72 -16.91 -13.99
C ILE A 179 -46.40 -16.11 -15.25
N ASP A 180 -46.87 -14.87 -15.26
CA ASP A 180 -46.43 -13.89 -16.27
C ASP A 180 -45.52 -12.87 -15.59
N THR A 181 -44.30 -12.79 -16.03
CA THR A 181 -43.29 -11.89 -15.45
C THR A 181 -42.30 -11.38 -16.48
N VAL A 182 -41.69 -10.28 -16.16
CA VAL A 182 -40.60 -9.72 -16.92
C VAL A 182 -39.28 -10.07 -16.20
N LEU A 183 -38.45 -10.82 -16.85
CA LEU A 183 -37.15 -11.22 -16.32
C LEU A 183 -36.06 -10.28 -16.83
N THR A 184 -35.25 -9.81 -15.92
CA THR A 184 -34.05 -9.02 -16.24
C THR A 184 -32.82 -9.80 -15.79
N VAL A 185 -31.90 -10.04 -16.69
CA VAL A 185 -30.61 -10.64 -16.37
C VAL A 185 -29.54 -9.62 -16.64
N SER A 186 -28.68 -9.41 -15.68
CA SER A 186 -27.64 -8.39 -15.73
C SER A 186 -26.26 -8.99 -15.52
N THR A 187 -25.25 -8.39 -16.15
CA THR A 187 -23.84 -8.72 -15.93
C THR A 187 -23.01 -7.44 -15.88
N ILE A 188 -21.79 -7.56 -15.42
CA ILE A 188 -20.82 -6.49 -15.42
C ILE A 188 -19.87 -6.71 -16.61
N LEU A 189 -19.76 -5.68 -17.44
CA LEU A 189 -18.80 -5.62 -18.54
C LEU A 189 -17.62 -4.79 -18.13
N LEU A 190 -16.43 -5.38 -18.21
CA LEU A 190 -15.19 -4.66 -18.03
C LEU A 190 -14.71 -4.08 -19.36
N PRO A 191 -14.03 -2.93 -19.35
CA PRO A 191 -13.43 -2.39 -20.56
C PRO A 191 -12.38 -3.34 -21.12
N ASP A 192 -12.26 -3.42 -22.44
CA ASP A 192 -11.31 -4.32 -23.11
C ASP A 192 -9.84 -3.96 -22.80
N LYS A 193 -9.59 -2.68 -22.59
CA LYS A 193 -8.30 -2.14 -22.15
C LYS A 193 -8.52 -1.40 -20.84
N ILE A 194 -7.99 -1.94 -19.77
CA ILE A 194 -7.86 -1.20 -18.53
C ILE A 194 -6.61 -0.36 -18.70
N SER A 195 -6.77 0.97 -18.78
CA SER A 195 -5.64 1.90 -18.70
C SER A 195 -4.96 1.66 -17.35
N THR A 196 -3.86 0.95 -17.36
CA THR A 196 -2.94 0.88 -16.23
C THR A 196 -2.03 2.12 -16.28
N ASP A 197 -2.58 3.27 -16.61
CA ASP A 197 -1.90 4.53 -16.41
C ASP A 197 -1.80 4.76 -14.89
N LEU A 198 -0.91 4.01 -14.27
CA LEU A 198 -0.30 4.48 -13.04
C LEU A 198 0.32 5.83 -13.40
N PRO A 199 0.06 6.90 -12.64
CA PRO A 199 0.77 8.15 -12.85
C PRO A 199 2.25 7.78 -12.93
N GLU A 200 2.86 7.98 -14.10
CA GLU A 200 4.29 7.89 -14.25
C GLU A 200 4.84 8.78 -13.14
N ASP A 201 5.62 8.15 -12.27
CA ASP A 201 6.34 8.80 -11.20
C ASP A 201 7.10 9.95 -11.89
N SER A 202 6.55 11.17 -11.78
CA SER A 202 7.25 12.36 -12.17
C SER A 202 8.39 12.49 -11.18
N GLY A 203 9.45 11.72 -11.45
CA GLY A 203 10.73 11.80 -10.77
C GLY A 203 11.11 13.27 -10.78
N GLY A 204 10.98 13.89 -9.60
CA GLY A 204 11.44 15.25 -9.40
C GLY A 204 12.91 15.26 -9.79
N GLU A 205 13.21 15.92 -10.89
CA GLU A 205 14.53 16.44 -11.18
C GLU A 205 14.84 17.39 -10.01
N GLU A 206 15.58 16.89 -9.02
CA GLU A 206 16.28 17.75 -8.09
C GLU A 206 17.31 18.51 -8.94
N GLU A 207 16.95 19.74 -9.31
CA GLU A 207 17.93 20.73 -9.75
C GLU A 207 18.89 20.94 -8.59
N ASP A 208 20.07 20.34 -8.69
CA ASP A 208 21.23 20.71 -7.88
C ASP A 208 21.60 22.16 -8.24
N ASP A 209 21.04 23.11 -7.51
CA ASP A 209 21.56 24.47 -7.46
C ASP A 209 22.93 24.43 -6.77
N GLU A 210 23.96 24.23 -7.56
CA GLU A 210 25.35 24.60 -7.20
C GLU A 210 25.41 26.14 -7.09
N GLU A 211 25.26 26.65 -5.90
CA GLU A 211 25.71 28.02 -5.58
C GLU A 211 27.21 28.00 -5.28
N ASP A 212 27.96 28.79 -6.07
CA ASP A 212 29.36 29.19 -5.91
C ASP A 212 29.65 29.97 -4.59
#